data_3fcc01110f681fa84c34e8cca5511c41
#
_entry.id   3fcc01110f681fa84c34e8cca5511c41
#
_cell.length_a   1.000
_cell.length_b   1.000
_cell.length_c   1.000
_cell.angle_alpha   90.00
_cell.angle_beta   90.00
_cell.angle_gamma   90.00
#
_symmetry.space_group_name_H-M   'P 1'
#
loop_
_entity.id
_entity.type
_entity.pdbx_description
1 polymer ?
#
loop_
_entity_poly.entity_id
_entity_poly.type
_entity_poly.pdbx_seq_one_letter_code
_entity_poly.pdbx_strand_id
1 'polypeptide(L)'
;DFDGLTPRDSTGYAIPLEDENGEVVTYLALEELMDAAGNYSMENVIDIAQYENGQYLVTITLDEAFLADEDTVYPVTASASSTGWLYHTSMDDTHIMKSVPTTNYYSATVMYMGRWASYPARIMMQFVFTDALKNAIAPERITEAKLYLWDQSTDTTRRTVNVRIPRNIWTASTVTWNTAPSYYTGTWNGIPAPTSHTISGDPGWWAFPYMKDVVAAMLRNYIDTSLSQTIHEKRGIMIKLADETVGLKTLRSSNHSENRPNMSITYMTSSPSSQYGIAWPYRDRPAKNPNCVGYALCMDSAVIPLFDTGNVTLSETAAAALMTDYLIDNGYVSSMRKLSSATSSISSNEYRACFRIQRKAEYSYNSYGYIIDQYHFLVQTNTGAWAHKMGDSASQLLGNINPSTNADWWDYVVDMSTPTLYYAITF
;
A
#
# COMPACT_ATOMS: atom_id res chain seq x y z
N ASP A 1 -15.14 18.53 -7.54
CA ASP A 1 -15.98 18.17 -6.41
C ASP A 1 -15.14 17.43 -5.40
N PHE A 2 -15.22 17.84 -4.15
CA PHE A 2 -14.42 17.22 -3.06
C PHE A 2 -15.28 16.27 -2.19
N ASP A 3 -16.33 15.72 -2.77
CA ASP A 3 -17.21 14.71 -2.14
C ASP A 3 -17.73 15.12 -0.75
N GLY A 4 -18.11 16.40 -0.59
CA GLY A 4 -18.61 16.96 0.66
C GLY A 4 -17.52 17.45 1.62
N LEU A 5 -16.25 17.31 1.26
CA LEU A 5 -15.14 17.85 2.05
C LEU A 5 -14.87 19.32 1.70
N THR A 6 -14.37 20.06 2.67
CA THR A 6 -14.01 21.49 2.51
C THR A 6 -12.51 21.64 2.46
N PRO A 7 -11.95 22.23 1.39
CA PRO A 7 -10.53 22.48 1.32
C PRO A 7 -10.11 23.63 2.25
N ARG A 8 -8.94 23.49 2.88
CA ARG A 8 -8.23 24.56 3.59
C ARG A 8 -7.15 25.19 2.73
N ASP A 9 -6.53 26.22 3.29
CA ASP A 9 -5.34 26.84 2.69
C ASP A 9 -4.26 25.79 2.43
N SER A 10 -3.61 25.90 1.29
CA SER A 10 -2.52 25.02 0.91
C SER A 10 -1.34 25.11 1.88
N THR A 11 -0.68 23.99 2.08
CA THR A 11 0.61 23.92 2.77
C THR A 11 1.81 24.15 1.83
N GLY A 12 1.52 24.46 0.55
CA GLY A 12 2.49 24.51 -0.55
C GLY A 12 2.67 23.18 -1.29
N TYR A 13 2.51 22.06 -0.59
CA TYR A 13 2.67 20.71 -1.18
C TYR A 13 1.35 19.96 -1.26
N ALA A 14 0.37 20.34 -0.46
CA ALA A 14 -0.92 19.69 -0.39
C ALA A 14 -2.01 20.65 0.12
N ILE A 15 -3.24 20.36 -0.29
CA ILE A 15 -4.44 21.05 0.18
C ILE A 15 -5.16 20.10 1.13
N PRO A 16 -5.25 20.42 2.44
CA PRO A 16 -6.03 19.64 3.39
C PRO A 16 -7.52 19.68 3.03
N LEU A 17 -8.19 18.54 3.08
CA LEU A 17 -9.63 18.42 2.90
C LEU A 17 -10.28 17.98 4.20
N GLU A 18 -11.19 18.78 4.74
CA GLU A 18 -11.84 18.59 6.04
C GLU A 18 -13.27 18.10 5.89
N ASP A 19 -13.70 17.35 6.91
CA ASP A 19 -15.11 16.99 7.08
C ASP A 19 -15.92 18.15 7.69
N GLU A 20 -17.20 17.89 7.92
CA GLU A 20 -18.14 18.85 8.54
C GLU A 20 -17.78 19.24 9.98
N ASN A 21 -16.91 18.48 10.66
CA ASN A 21 -16.43 18.77 12.00
C ASN A 21 -15.12 19.56 12.01
N GLY A 22 -14.55 19.83 10.83
CA GLY A 22 -13.26 20.51 10.66
C GLY A 22 -12.05 19.60 10.89
N GLU A 23 -12.24 18.28 10.83
CA GLU A 23 -11.15 17.32 10.88
C GLU A 23 -10.62 17.02 9.47
N VAL A 24 -9.29 17.05 9.29
CA VAL A 24 -8.65 16.74 8.03
C VAL A 24 -8.78 15.25 7.74
N VAL A 25 -9.57 14.92 6.73
CA VAL A 25 -9.84 13.55 6.30
C VAL A 25 -8.80 13.07 5.29
N THR A 26 -8.42 13.94 4.35
CA THR A 26 -7.47 13.62 3.28
C THR A 26 -6.81 14.90 2.77
N TYR A 27 -5.91 14.73 1.81
CA TYR A 27 -5.22 15.84 1.16
C TYR A 27 -5.32 15.66 -0.36
N LEU A 28 -5.52 16.76 -1.08
CA LEU A 28 -5.17 16.83 -2.49
C LEU A 28 -3.69 17.21 -2.56
N ALA A 29 -2.84 16.27 -2.95
CA ALA A 29 -1.41 16.49 -3.03
C ALA A 29 -0.90 16.32 -4.47
N LEU A 30 0.16 17.03 -4.79
CA LEU A 30 0.95 16.73 -5.98
C LEU A 30 1.88 15.57 -5.69
N GLU A 31 2.00 14.68 -6.66
CA GLU A 31 3.11 13.76 -6.72
C GLU A 31 4.36 14.49 -7.22
N GLU A 32 5.51 13.84 -7.12
CA GLU A 32 6.73 14.35 -7.74
C GLU A 32 6.53 14.57 -9.27
N LEU A 33 7.19 15.57 -9.81
CA LEU A 33 7.49 15.58 -11.24
C LEU A 33 8.48 14.45 -11.50
N MET A 34 8.14 13.59 -12.43
CA MET A 34 9.03 12.49 -12.82
C MET A 34 9.31 12.54 -14.32
N ASP A 35 10.55 12.47 -14.70
CA ASP A 35 10.98 12.36 -16.08
C ASP A 35 10.97 10.91 -16.58
N ALA A 36 11.16 10.72 -17.89
CA ALA A 36 11.16 9.38 -18.49
C ALA A 36 12.37 8.51 -18.07
N ALA A 37 13.42 9.07 -17.49
CA ALA A 37 14.56 8.36 -16.92
C ALA A 37 14.39 8.01 -15.44
N GLY A 38 13.31 8.51 -14.78
CA GLY A 38 13.03 8.30 -13.37
C GLY A 38 13.72 9.30 -12.45
N ASN A 39 14.28 10.38 -12.98
CA ASN A 39 14.66 11.54 -12.17
C ASN A 39 13.40 12.28 -11.72
N TYR A 40 13.43 12.91 -10.55
CA TYR A 40 12.23 13.55 -10.00
C TYR A 40 12.55 14.86 -9.29
N SER A 41 11.54 15.74 -9.21
CA SER A 41 11.52 16.94 -8.37
C SER A 41 10.32 16.98 -7.46
N MET A 42 10.50 17.50 -6.24
CA MET A 42 9.48 17.75 -5.22
C MET A 42 9.19 19.25 -5.04
N GLU A 43 9.83 20.11 -5.82
CA GLU A 43 9.72 21.58 -5.67
C GLU A 43 8.45 22.15 -6.35
N ASN A 44 7.48 21.30 -6.66
CA ASN A 44 6.18 21.72 -7.16
C ASN A 44 5.34 22.30 -6.05
N VAL A 45 4.52 23.28 -6.39
CA VAL A 45 3.61 23.94 -5.45
C VAL A 45 2.17 23.73 -5.92
N ILE A 46 1.28 23.37 -4.99
CA ILE A 46 -0.15 23.35 -5.20
C ILE A 46 -0.80 24.42 -4.33
N ASP A 47 -1.65 25.22 -4.94
CA ASP A 47 -2.40 26.29 -4.28
C ASP A 47 -3.89 26.18 -4.55
N ILE A 48 -4.71 26.71 -3.66
CA ILE A 48 -6.15 26.75 -3.80
C ILE A 48 -6.70 28.12 -3.46
N ALA A 49 -7.60 28.59 -4.27
CA ALA A 49 -8.38 29.80 -4.03
C ALA A 49 -9.86 29.52 -4.20
N GLN A 50 -10.68 30.06 -3.29
CA GLN A 50 -12.12 30.00 -3.48
C GLN A 50 -12.51 30.93 -4.65
N TYR A 51 -13.24 30.37 -5.60
CA TYR A 51 -13.75 31.08 -6.76
C TYR A 51 -15.24 31.41 -6.58
N GLU A 52 -15.79 32.16 -7.51
CA GLU A 52 -17.19 32.53 -7.46
C GLU A 52 -18.11 31.29 -7.45
N ASN A 53 -19.26 31.39 -6.78
CA ASN A 53 -20.27 30.32 -6.68
C ASN A 53 -19.86 29.04 -5.94
N GLY A 54 -18.92 29.13 -4.98
CA GLY A 54 -18.51 27.98 -4.20
C GLY A 54 -17.60 27.00 -4.94
N GLN A 55 -17.08 27.40 -6.08
CA GLN A 55 -16.04 26.65 -6.79
C GLN A 55 -14.67 27.00 -6.23
N TYR A 56 -13.71 26.12 -6.46
CA TYR A 56 -12.32 26.32 -6.10
C TYR A 56 -11.45 26.29 -7.34
N LEU A 57 -10.48 27.19 -7.39
CA LEU A 57 -9.39 27.16 -8.36
C LEU A 57 -8.19 26.51 -7.72
N VAL A 58 -7.78 25.36 -8.23
CA VAL A 58 -6.53 24.71 -7.85
C VAL A 58 -5.47 25.09 -8.86
N THR A 59 -4.38 25.68 -8.38
CA THR A 59 -3.23 26.10 -9.19
C THR A 59 -2.05 25.20 -8.88
N ILE A 60 -1.44 24.64 -9.91
CA ILE A 60 -0.24 23.82 -9.82
C ILE A 60 0.90 24.59 -10.47
N THR A 61 1.93 24.89 -9.72
CA THR A 61 3.18 25.48 -10.21
C THR A 61 4.24 24.40 -10.25
N LEU A 62 4.71 24.07 -11.44
CA LEU A 62 5.74 23.05 -11.64
C LEU A 62 7.14 23.63 -11.41
N ASP A 63 8.08 22.78 -10.99
CA ASP A 63 9.48 23.14 -10.85
C ASP A 63 10.10 23.48 -12.22
N GLU A 64 10.25 24.77 -12.48
CA GLU A 64 10.81 25.28 -13.73
C GLU A 64 12.31 24.91 -13.88
N ALA A 65 13.04 24.80 -12.77
CA ALA A 65 14.44 24.44 -12.79
C ALA A 65 14.61 22.98 -13.24
N PHE A 66 13.81 22.08 -12.70
CA PHE A 66 13.78 20.68 -13.13
C PHE A 66 13.37 20.55 -14.61
N LEU A 67 12.34 21.29 -15.04
CA LEU A 67 11.90 21.26 -16.43
C LEU A 67 12.92 21.84 -17.42
N ALA A 68 13.78 22.75 -16.98
CA ALA A 68 14.80 23.38 -17.82
C ALA A 68 16.19 22.68 -17.75
N ASP A 69 16.33 21.68 -16.88
CA ASP A 69 17.60 20.95 -16.71
C ASP A 69 17.92 20.15 -17.98
N GLU A 70 19.18 20.21 -18.43
CA GLU A 70 19.65 19.49 -19.62
C GLU A 70 19.64 17.96 -19.46
N ASP A 71 19.67 17.48 -18.23
CA ASP A 71 19.60 16.04 -17.89
C ASP A 71 18.16 15.52 -17.77
N THR A 72 17.16 16.40 -17.84
CA THR A 72 15.74 15.98 -17.80
C THR A 72 15.30 15.32 -19.10
N VAL A 73 14.83 14.08 -18.99
CA VAL A 73 14.39 13.27 -20.13
C VAL A 73 12.87 13.33 -20.30
N TYR A 74 12.40 14.01 -21.34
CA TYR A 74 10.97 14.12 -21.64
C TYR A 74 10.37 12.82 -22.19
N PRO A 75 9.08 12.50 -21.93
CA PRO A 75 8.11 13.36 -21.24
C PRO A 75 8.28 13.42 -19.73
N VAL A 76 7.99 14.57 -19.12
CA VAL A 76 7.84 14.73 -17.69
C VAL A 76 6.38 14.55 -17.33
N THR A 77 6.09 13.75 -16.32
CA THR A 77 4.74 13.52 -15.80
C THR A 77 4.56 14.24 -14.47
N ALA A 78 3.43 14.93 -14.33
CA ALA A 78 2.91 15.43 -13.06
C ALA A 78 1.56 14.77 -12.83
N SER A 79 1.36 14.16 -11.69
CA SER A 79 0.06 13.62 -11.30
C SER A 79 -0.40 14.24 -9.97
N ALA A 80 -1.72 14.46 -9.89
CA ALA A 80 -2.35 14.77 -8.62
C ALA A 80 -3.24 13.57 -8.26
N SER A 81 -3.01 12.98 -7.12
CA SER A 81 -3.77 11.83 -6.66
C SER A 81 -4.37 12.07 -5.27
N SER A 82 -5.37 11.29 -4.91
CA SER A 82 -5.80 11.19 -3.52
C SER A 82 -4.69 10.49 -2.74
N THR A 83 -3.81 11.28 -2.16
CA THR A 83 -2.65 10.78 -1.43
C THR A 83 -2.84 11.09 0.05
N GLY A 84 -2.81 10.06 0.88
CA GLY A 84 -2.69 10.22 2.32
C GLY A 84 -1.24 10.57 2.67
N TRP A 85 -1.05 11.64 3.44
CA TRP A 85 0.27 12.03 3.92
C TRP A 85 0.42 11.77 5.40
N LEU A 86 1.53 11.13 5.78
CA LEU A 86 2.01 11.14 7.14
C LEU A 86 3.07 12.21 7.27
N TYR A 87 2.76 13.27 8.03
CA TYR A 87 3.70 14.33 8.31
C TYR A 87 4.62 13.99 9.48
N HIS A 88 5.66 14.79 9.67
CA HIS A 88 6.60 14.69 10.78
C HIS A 88 5.93 14.65 12.16
N THR A 89 4.74 15.24 12.33
CA THR A 89 3.95 15.18 13.58
C THR A 89 3.38 13.77 13.86
N SER A 90 3.33 12.94 12.85
CA SER A 90 2.92 11.51 12.92
C SER A 90 4.14 10.58 12.87
N MET A 91 5.34 11.08 13.09
CA MET A 91 6.58 10.31 13.07
C MET A 91 7.38 10.56 14.34
N ASP A 92 7.75 9.47 14.98
CA ASP A 92 8.75 9.46 16.04
C ASP A 92 10.06 8.95 15.46
N ASP A 93 11.10 9.75 15.48
CA ASP A 93 12.41 9.36 14.96
C ASP A 93 13.55 9.61 15.94
N THR A 94 14.62 8.90 15.76
CA THR A 94 15.88 9.08 16.48
C THR A 94 17.00 8.40 15.71
N HIS A 95 18.23 8.62 16.16
CA HIS A 95 19.34 7.79 15.72
C HIS A 95 20.05 7.15 16.91
N ILE A 96 20.73 6.05 16.65
CA ILE A 96 21.49 5.31 17.63
C ILE A 96 22.95 5.20 17.17
N MET A 97 23.91 5.42 18.07
CA MET A 97 25.32 5.42 17.75
C MET A 97 26.10 4.43 18.63
N LYS A 98 26.89 3.57 18.00
CA LYS A 98 27.72 2.61 18.74
C LYS A 98 28.86 3.27 19.52
N SER A 99 29.28 4.45 19.12
CA SER A 99 30.32 5.25 19.82
C SER A 99 29.88 5.74 21.19
N VAL A 100 28.57 5.93 21.38
CA VAL A 100 27.94 6.39 22.63
C VAL A 100 26.69 5.56 22.93
N PRO A 101 26.89 4.29 23.28
CA PRO A 101 25.86 3.27 23.18
C PRO A 101 24.70 3.37 24.17
N THR A 102 24.81 4.26 25.14
CA THR A 102 23.75 4.52 26.15
C THR A 102 23.03 5.85 25.95
N THR A 103 23.44 6.66 24.95
CA THR A 103 22.83 7.95 24.69
C THR A 103 21.63 7.81 23.79
N ASN A 104 20.54 8.50 24.14
CA ASN A 104 19.33 8.67 23.33
C ASN A 104 19.35 10.03 22.62
N TYR A 105 18.89 10.08 21.38
CA TYR A 105 18.91 11.25 20.53
C TYR A 105 17.52 11.70 20.04
N TYR A 106 16.46 11.33 20.75
CA TYR A 106 15.08 11.61 20.36
C TYR A 106 14.79 13.09 20.06
N SER A 107 15.40 14.00 20.83
CA SER A 107 15.20 15.45 20.64
C SER A 107 16.20 16.10 19.66
N ALA A 108 17.03 15.32 19.00
CA ALA A 108 17.99 15.86 18.03
C ALA A 108 17.26 16.38 16.78
N THR A 109 17.72 17.49 16.21
CA THR A 109 17.18 18.04 14.95
C THR A 109 17.72 17.36 13.70
N VAL A 110 18.74 16.53 13.86
CA VAL A 110 19.35 15.76 12.78
C VAL A 110 19.56 14.30 13.19
N MET A 111 19.56 13.44 12.21
CA MET A 111 19.81 12.01 12.36
C MET A 111 21.05 11.60 11.58
N TYR A 112 21.80 10.65 12.12
CA TYR A 112 23.02 10.16 11.51
C TYR A 112 22.89 8.70 11.11
N MET A 113 23.40 8.34 9.91
CA MET A 113 23.61 6.95 9.51
C MET A 113 24.94 6.78 8.79
N GLY A 114 25.58 5.63 9.01
CA GLY A 114 26.89 5.31 8.49
C GLY A 114 27.97 5.35 9.56
N ARG A 115 29.18 5.77 9.19
CA ARG A 115 30.34 5.74 10.09
C ARG A 115 30.53 7.06 10.81
N TRP A 116 30.27 7.07 12.10
CA TRP A 116 30.58 8.19 12.99
C TRP A 116 31.73 7.81 13.94
N ALA A 117 32.82 8.60 13.93
CA ALA A 117 33.98 8.34 14.80
C ALA A 117 34.43 6.87 14.82
N SER A 118 34.52 6.24 13.66
CA SER A 118 34.87 4.83 13.44
C SER A 118 33.81 3.78 13.86
N TYR A 119 32.64 4.20 14.31
CA TYR A 119 31.55 3.32 14.73
C TYR A 119 30.28 3.55 13.90
N PRO A 120 29.43 2.54 13.74
CA PRO A 120 28.17 2.69 13.02
C PRO A 120 27.15 3.54 13.76
N ALA A 121 26.41 4.33 12.98
CA ALA A 121 25.20 5.02 13.38
C ALA A 121 24.04 4.55 12.51
N ARG A 122 22.81 4.48 13.06
CA ARG A 122 21.59 4.03 12.40
C ARG A 122 20.44 4.93 12.77
N ILE A 123 19.52 5.13 11.84
CA ILE A 123 18.27 5.86 12.07
C ILE A 123 17.18 4.86 12.41
N MET A 124 16.30 5.24 13.33
CA MET A 124 15.11 4.50 13.70
C MET A 124 13.90 5.41 13.61
N MET A 125 12.83 4.95 12.97
CA MET A 125 11.61 5.73 12.77
C MET A 125 10.38 4.88 13.08
N GLN A 126 9.39 5.50 13.73
CA GLN A 126 8.06 4.94 13.97
C GLN A 126 7.03 5.84 13.29
N PHE A 127 5.90 5.25 12.91
CA PHE A 127 4.80 5.95 12.25
C PHE A 127 3.56 5.86 13.13
N VAL A 128 2.89 6.99 13.34
CA VAL A 128 1.63 7.08 14.06
C VAL A 128 0.54 7.40 13.03
N PHE A 129 -0.22 6.40 12.65
CA PHE A 129 -1.35 6.62 11.74
C PHE A 129 -2.49 7.29 12.50
N THR A 130 -3.01 8.40 11.98
CA THR A 130 -4.22 9.03 12.51
C THR A 130 -5.44 8.15 12.29
N ASP A 131 -6.47 8.30 13.11
CA ASP A 131 -7.70 7.52 12.95
C ASP A 131 -8.39 7.84 11.61
N ALA A 132 -8.32 9.08 11.15
CA ALA A 132 -8.79 9.47 9.82
C ALA A 132 -8.08 8.67 8.72
N LEU A 133 -6.75 8.57 8.75
CA LEU A 133 -5.98 7.81 7.78
C LEU A 133 -6.31 6.31 7.83
N LYS A 134 -6.48 5.76 9.04
CA LYS A 134 -6.84 4.35 9.25
C LYS A 134 -8.22 4.02 8.68
N ASN A 135 -9.17 4.93 8.82
CA ASN A 135 -10.52 4.77 8.32
C ASN A 135 -10.63 5.03 6.81
N ALA A 136 -9.78 5.90 6.27
CA ALA A 136 -9.78 6.24 4.85
C ALA A 136 -9.06 5.21 3.98
N ILE A 137 -8.03 4.54 4.51
CA ILE A 137 -7.15 3.68 3.72
C ILE A 137 -7.27 2.21 4.14
N ALA A 138 -7.98 1.41 3.35
CA ALA A 138 -7.86 -0.03 3.47
C ALA A 138 -6.44 -0.45 3.02
N PRO A 139 -5.72 -1.29 3.79
CA PRO A 139 -4.34 -1.71 3.46
C PRO A 139 -4.19 -2.27 2.05
N GLU A 140 -5.21 -2.97 1.58
CA GLU A 140 -5.27 -3.58 0.26
C GLU A 140 -5.37 -2.56 -0.89
N ARG A 141 -5.76 -1.34 -0.59
CA ARG A 141 -5.89 -0.25 -1.57
C ARG A 141 -4.60 0.52 -1.80
N ILE A 142 -3.60 0.35 -0.94
CA ILE A 142 -2.33 1.05 -1.08
C ILE A 142 -1.64 0.57 -2.35
N THR A 143 -1.39 1.47 -3.27
CA THR A 143 -0.66 1.21 -4.51
C THR A 143 0.81 1.55 -4.38
N GLU A 144 1.12 2.58 -3.60
CA GLU A 144 2.47 3.03 -3.34
C GLU A 144 2.59 3.63 -1.93
N ALA A 145 3.79 3.58 -1.36
CA ALA A 145 4.15 4.40 -0.20
C ALA A 145 5.63 4.78 -0.30
N LYS A 146 5.91 6.07 -0.19
CA LYS A 146 7.26 6.65 -0.27
C LYS A 146 7.57 7.42 1.00
N LEU A 147 8.74 7.14 1.59
CA LEU A 147 9.29 7.92 2.71
C LEU A 147 10.26 8.95 2.16
N TYR A 148 10.04 10.21 2.49
CA TYR A 148 10.88 11.33 2.10
C TYR A 148 11.70 11.81 3.27
N LEU A 149 12.99 11.96 3.06
CA LEU A 149 13.96 12.45 4.02
C LEU A 149 14.84 13.51 3.37
N TRP A 150 15.15 14.57 4.10
CA TRP A 150 16.07 15.59 3.60
C TRP A 150 17.51 15.25 3.99
N ASP A 151 18.34 15.00 2.99
CA ASP A 151 19.79 14.83 3.16
C ASP A 151 20.48 16.20 3.20
N GLN A 152 21.15 16.51 4.30
CA GLN A 152 22.00 17.70 4.43
C GLN A 152 23.48 17.34 4.62
N SER A 153 23.86 16.15 4.14
CA SER A 153 25.23 15.65 4.29
C SER A 153 26.24 16.49 3.53
N THR A 154 27.41 16.60 4.08
CA THR A 154 28.60 17.11 3.36
C THR A 154 29.31 15.98 2.58
N ASP A 155 28.99 14.72 2.83
CA ASP A 155 29.47 13.59 2.05
C ASP A 155 28.62 13.45 0.77
N THR A 156 29.12 13.94 -0.34
CA THR A 156 28.47 13.88 -1.65
C THR A 156 28.58 12.54 -2.36
N THR A 157 29.10 11.53 -1.68
CA THR A 157 29.21 10.20 -2.27
C THR A 157 27.83 9.50 -2.22
N ARG A 158 27.39 8.95 -3.35
CA ARG A 158 26.22 8.06 -3.40
C ARG A 158 26.42 6.86 -2.50
N ARG A 159 25.40 6.52 -1.71
CA ARG A 159 25.46 5.41 -0.74
C ARG A 159 24.25 4.50 -0.89
N THR A 160 24.49 3.21 -0.80
CA THR A 160 23.39 2.24 -0.70
C THR A 160 22.86 2.22 0.72
N VAL A 161 21.56 2.40 0.86
CA VAL A 161 20.83 2.40 2.12
C VAL A 161 19.97 1.15 2.21
N ASN A 162 19.95 0.53 3.37
CA ASN A 162 19.07 -0.59 3.69
C ASN A 162 18.03 -0.14 4.71
N VAL A 163 16.76 -0.36 4.40
CA VAL A 163 15.68 -0.27 5.36
C VAL A 163 15.40 -1.66 5.92
N ARG A 164 15.21 -1.76 7.23
CA ARG A 164 15.00 -3.02 7.97
C ARG A 164 13.85 -2.87 8.93
N ILE A 165 13.14 -3.97 9.19
CA ILE A 165 12.06 -4.00 10.17
C ILE A 165 12.63 -4.52 11.49
N PRO A 166 12.52 -3.75 12.58
CA PRO A 166 12.90 -4.20 13.92
C PRO A 166 12.08 -5.41 14.37
N ARG A 167 12.71 -6.35 15.08
CA ARG A 167 12.04 -7.58 15.56
C ARG A 167 11.06 -7.32 16.70
N ASN A 168 11.31 -6.30 17.50
CA ASN A 168 10.50 -5.95 18.66
C ASN A 168 10.06 -4.48 18.58
N ILE A 169 8.99 -4.15 19.30
CA ILE A 169 8.60 -2.75 19.56
C ILE A 169 9.70 -2.06 20.37
N TRP A 170 9.82 -0.77 20.21
CA TRP A 170 10.77 0.09 20.92
C TRP A 170 10.12 1.46 21.14
N THR A 171 10.76 2.33 21.89
CA THR A 171 10.26 3.68 22.16
C THR A 171 11.33 4.70 21.77
N ALA A 172 10.99 5.68 20.94
CA ALA A 172 11.94 6.64 20.40
C ALA A 172 12.66 7.44 21.49
N SER A 173 11.94 7.84 22.53
CA SER A 173 12.49 8.61 23.67
C SER A 173 13.43 7.83 24.60
N THR A 174 13.51 6.50 24.45
CA THR A 174 14.33 5.65 25.36
C THR A 174 15.32 4.73 24.64
N VAL A 175 15.14 4.49 23.33
CA VAL A 175 16.02 3.60 22.57
C VAL A 175 17.43 4.16 22.49
N THR A 176 18.40 3.30 22.66
CA THR A 176 19.84 3.57 22.55
C THR A 176 20.47 2.44 21.74
N TRP A 177 21.75 2.52 21.42
CA TRP A 177 22.42 1.43 20.72
C TRP A 177 22.34 0.09 21.49
N ASN A 178 22.48 0.14 22.82
CA ASN A 178 22.44 -1.08 23.64
C ASN A 178 21.04 -1.68 23.80
N THR A 179 19.99 -0.87 23.67
CA THR A 179 18.60 -1.29 23.85
C THR A 179 17.85 -1.46 22.52
N ALA A 180 18.48 -1.09 21.41
CA ALA A 180 17.86 -1.21 20.10
C ALA A 180 17.54 -2.67 19.74
N PRO A 181 16.34 -2.94 19.22
CA PRO A 181 15.99 -4.28 18.80
C PRO A 181 16.86 -4.75 17.63
N SER A 182 17.11 -6.05 17.56
CA SER A 182 17.62 -6.66 16.34
C SER A 182 16.57 -6.51 15.20
N TYR A 183 16.97 -6.73 13.96
CA TYR A 183 16.11 -6.55 12.80
C TYR A 183 16.08 -7.82 11.91
N TYR A 184 15.08 -7.89 11.05
CA TYR A 184 14.99 -8.95 10.05
C TYR A 184 15.92 -8.66 8.88
N THR A 185 16.62 -9.69 8.41
CA THR A 185 17.55 -9.61 7.26
C THR A 185 16.94 -10.18 5.97
N GLY A 186 15.82 -10.88 6.08
CA GLY A 186 15.07 -11.48 4.97
C GLY A 186 13.61 -11.05 4.98
N THR A 187 12.73 -11.90 4.46
CA THR A 187 11.29 -11.69 4.52
C THR A 187 10.79 -11.78 5.96
N TRP A 188 9.83 -10.93 6.29
CA TRP A 188 9.10 -10.99 7.54
C TRP A 188 7.61 -11.23 7.24
N ASN A 189 7.04 -12.34 7.69
CA ASN A 189 5.67 -12.77 7.40
C ASN A 189 5.27 -12.60 5.92
N GLY A 190 6.15 -13.02 5.00
CA GLY A 190 5.92 -12.87 3.57
C GLY A 190 6.21 -11.49 3.01
N ILE A 191 6.41 -10.46 3.85
CA ILE A 191 6.78 -9.12 3.43
C ILE A 191 8.30 -9.11 3.19
N PRO A 192 8.76 -8.83 1.97
CA PRO A 192 10.18 -8.68 1.72
C PRO A 192 10.71 -7.53 2.58
N ALA A 193 11.85 -7.73 3.23
CA ALA A 193 12.57 -6.61 3.83
C ALA A 193 12.76 -5.56 2.73
N PRO A 194 12.41 -4.29 2.98
CA PRO A 194 12.56 -3.26 1.98
C PRO A 194 13.97 -3.31 1.41
N THR A 195 14.04 -3.36 0.08
CA THR A 195 15.29 -3.56 -0.64
C THR A 195 16.22 -2.37 -0.45
N SER A 196 17.48 -2.56 -0.76
CA SER A 196 18.47 -1.49 -0.76
C SER A 196 18.10 -0.42 -1.82
N HIS A 197 18.23 0.83 -1.46
CA HIS A 197 18.06 1.98 -2.34
C HIS A 197 19.29 2.87 -2.28
N THR A 198 19.57 3.61 -3.33
CA THR A 198 20.74 4.50 -3.36
C THR A 198 20.30 5.92 -2.99
N ILE A 199 20.84 6.46 -1.89
CA ILE A 199 20.72 7.88 -1.59
C ILE A 199 21.66 8.68 -2.49
N SER A 200 21.20 9.80 -3.00
CA SER A 200 21.97 10.68 -3.87
C SER A 200 23.24 11.18 -3.17
N GLY A 201 24.19 11.69 -3.96
CA GLY A 201 25.39 12.32 -3.42
C GLY A 201 25.13 13.72 -2.92
N ASP A 202 24.20 14.46 -3.52
CA ASP A 202 23.96 15.87 -3.24
C ASP A 202 22.93 16.08 -2.13
N PRO A 203 23.03 17.15 -1.35
CA PRO A 203 21.99 17.55 -0.41
C PRO A 203 20.66 17.77 -1.10
N GLY A 204 19.58 17.36 -0.46
CA GLY A 204 18.23 17.52 -1.01
C GLY A 204 17.27 16.44 -0.53
N TRP A 205 16.10 16.41 -1.13
CA TRP A 205 15.12 15.37 -0.85
C TRP A 205 15.59 14.01 -1.37
N TRP A 206 15.45 13.02 -0.53
CA TRP A 206 15.66 11.62 -0.85
C TRP A 206 14.37 10.86 -0.62
N ALA A 207 13.85 10.23 -1.67
CA ALA A 207 12.68 9.38 -1.62
C ALA A 207 13.06 7.90 -1.51
N PHE A 208 12.44 7.20 -0.58
CA PHE A 208 12.55 5.76 -0.44
C PHE A 208 11.21 5.11 -0.84
N PRO A 209 11.10 4.54 -2.05
CA PRO A 209 9.82 4.18 -2.66
C PRO A 209 9.27 2.82 -2.25
N TYR A 210 9.94 2.07 -1.38
CA TYR A 210 9.61 0.66 -1.10
C TYR A 210 8.88 0.46 0.24
N MET A 211 8.07 1.44 0.66
CA MET A 211 7.37 1.39 1.95
C MET A 211 5.98 0.74 1.87
N LYS A 212 5.44 0.49 0.68
CA LYS A 212 4.07 0.01 0.45
C LYS A 212 3.70 -1.17 1.36
N ASP A 213 4.45 -2.27 1.26
CA ASP A 213 4.12 -3.50 1.99
C ASP A 213 4.26 -3.34 3.50
N VAL A 214 5.21 -2.52 3.95
CA VAL A 214 5.42 -2.21 5.36
C VAL A 214 4.25 -1.40 5.91
N VAL A 215 3.83 -0.36 5.19
CA VAL A 215 2.68 0.49 5.56
C VAL A 215 1.40 -0.31 5.54
N ALA A 216 1.14 -1.09 4.49
CA ALA A 216 -0.03 -1.95 4.41
C ALA A 216 -0.12 -2.94 5.58
N ALA A 217 1.01 -3.55 5.96
CA ALA A 217 1.05 -4.46 7.10
C ALA A 217 0.82 -3.74 8.44
N MET A 218 1.36 -2.53 8.60
CA MET A 218 1.13 -1.72 9.80
C MET A 218 -0.34 -1.31 9.93
N LEU A 219 -0.97 -0.88 8.85
CA LEU A 219 -2.40 -0.52 8.84
C LEU A 219 -3.30 -1.73 9.10
N ARG A 220 -3.01 -2.88 8.48
CA ARG A 220 -3.78 -4.11 8.69
C ARG A 220 -3.83 -4.53 10.15
N ASN A 221 -2.72 -4.41 10.86
CA ASN A 221 -2.63 -4.70 12.28
C ASN A 221 -3.39 -3.73 13.17
N TYR A 222 -3.60 -2.53 12.70
CA TYR A 222 -4.36 -1.54 13.42
C TYR A 222 -5.86 -1.84 13.37
N ILE A 223 -6.33 -2.37 12.25
CA ILE A 223 -7.75 -2.72 12.03
C ILE A 223 -8.09 -4.04 12.73
N ASP A 224 -7.17 -4.99 12.76
CA ASP A 224 -7.38 -6.31 13.36
C ASP A 224 -6.46 -6.55 14.57
N THR A 225 -6.98 -6.25 15.75
CA THR A 225 -6.27 -6.44 17.04
C THR A 225 -6.19 -7.92 17.48
N SER A 226 -6.85 -8.83 16.77
CA SER A 226 -6.86 -10.27 17.10
C SER A 226 -5.62 -11.01 16.57
N LEU A 227 -4.88 -10.43 15.62
CA LEU A 227 -3.69 -11.03 15.04
C LEU A 227 -2.53 -11.07 16.04
N SER A 228 -2.22 -12.23 16.56
CA SER A 228 -1.21 -12.45 17.61
C SER A 228 0.25 -12.23 17.18
N GLN A 229 0.53 -11.94 15.89
CA GLN A 229 1.87 -11.72 15.34
C GLN A 229 1.92 -10.48 14.45
N THR A 230 1.74 -9.35 15.03
CA THR A 230 1.52 -8.10 14.34
C THR A 230 2.81 -7.31 14.08
N ILE A 231 2.98 -6.75 12.87
CA ILE A 231 3.76 -5.54 12.72
C ILE A 231 2.96 -4.44 13.37
N HIS A 232 3.31 -4.12 14.56
CA HIS A 232 2.78 -2.98 15.24
C HIS A 232 3.41 -1.72 14.63
N GLU A 233 2.66 -0.65 14.43
CA GLU A 233 3.19 0.68 14.04
C GLU A 233 4.42 1.07 14.89
N LYS A 234 4.44 0.69 16.17
CA LYS A 234 5.54 0.86 17.12
C LYS A 234 6.81 0.04 16.85
N ARG A 235 6.82 -0.82 15.82
CA ARG A 235 8.08 -1.40 15.34
C ARG A 235 8.80 -0.46 14.39
N GLY A 236 8.05 0.28 13.58
CA GLY A 236 8.64 1.20 12.63
C GLY A 236 9.68 0.56 11.72
N ILE A 237 10.68 1.32 11.37
CA ILE A 237 11.80 0.90 10.53
C ILE A 237 13.14 1.29 11.15
N MET A 238 14.20 0.59 10.74
CA MET A 238 15.60 0.96 10.95
C MET A 238 16.24 1.23 9.59
N ILE A 239 16.86 2.39 9.44
CA ILE A 239 17.58 2.80 8.22
C ILE A 239 19.08 2.80 8.51
N LYS A 240 19.86 2.16 7.64
CA LYS A 240 21.30 2.04 7.79
C LYS A 240 21.99 2.00 6.43
N LEU A 241 23.24 2.43 6.35
CA LEU A 241 24.04 2.16 5.16
C LEU A 241 24.27 0.65 4.97
N ALA A 242 24.31 0.20 3.74
CA ALA A 242 24.65 -1.17 3.40
C ALA A 242 26.05 -1.52 3.91
N ASP A 243 26.99 -0.59 3.72
CA ASP A 243 28.34 -0.62 4.30
C ASP A 243 28.46 0.45 5.40
N GLU A 244 28.37 0.03 6.65
CA GLU A 244 28.47 0.91 7.82
C GLU A 244 29.92 1.28 8.20
N THR A 245 30.90 0.87 7.40
CA THR A 245 32.33 1.20 7.61
C THR A 245 32.77 2.45 6.86
N VAL A 246 31.94 2.97 5.97
CA VAL A 246 32.23 4.10 5.10
C VAL A 246 31.20 5.21 5.23
N GLY A 247 31.65 6.46 5.07
CA GLY A 247 30.81 7.65 4.93
C GLY A 247 29.89 7.91 6.11
N LEU A 248 29.33 9.10 6.11
CA LEU A 248 28.30 9.53 7.05
C LEU A 248 27.24 10.31 6.29
N LYS A 249 25.99 9.91 6.42
CA LYS A 249 24.85 10.69 5.97
C LYS A 249 24.16 11.35 7.16
N THR A 250 23.78 12.61 6.95
CA THR A 250 23.11 13.45 7.95
C THR A 250 21.76 13.86 7.40
N LEU A 251 20.70 13.33 7.99
CA LEU A 251 19.32 13.61 7.58
C LEU A 251 18.63 14.49 8.61
N ARG A 252 17.68 15.32 8.18
CA ARG A 252 16.84 16.10 9.10
C ARG A 252 15.86 15.18 9.83
N SER A 253 15.61 15.45 11.09
CA SER A 253 14.65 14.72 11.92
C SER A 253 13.28 15.40 11.92
N SER A 254 12.29 14.74 12.54
CA SER A 254 10.97 15.34 12.81
C SER A 254 11.03 16.60 13.69
N ASN A 255 12.10 16.77 14.45
CA ASN A 255 12.34 17.93 15.30
C ASN A 255 13.05 19.12 14.59
N HIS A 256 13.43 18.94 13.31
CA HIS A 256 14.03 20.06 12.57
C HIS A 256 12.98 21.13 12.26
N SER A 257 13.41 22.39 12.07
CA SER A 257 12.48 23.49 11.75
C SER A 257 11.92 23.43 10.32
N GLU A 258 12.64 22.80 9.38
CA GLU A 258 12.34 22.80 7.95
C GLU A 258 12.63 21.42 7.34
N ASN A 259 12.02 21.12 6.18
CA ASN A 259 12.26 19.90 5.38
C ASN A 259 12.30 18.64 6.26
N ARG A 260 11.24 18.47 7.04
CA ARG A 260 11.09 17.35 7.98
C ARG A 260 10.67 16.09 7.27
N PRO A 261 10.96 14.91 7.82
CA PRO A 261 10.46 13.65 7.28
C PRO A 261 8.96 13.67 7.00
N ASN A 262 8.57 13.09 5.87
CA ASN A 262 7.17 12.85 5.55
C ASN A 262 7.04 11.54 4.77
N MET A 263 5.83 11.03 4.64
CA MET A 263 5.52 9.84 3.86
C MET A 263 4.25 10.06 3.04
N SER A 264 4.33 9.86 1.74
CA SER A 264 3.16 9.74 0.90
C SER A 264 2.65 8.31 0.89
N ILE A 265 1.33 8.16 0.92
CA ILE A 265 0.65 6.86 0.79
C ILE A 265 -0.38 7.04 -0.32
N THR A 266 -0.06 6.54 -1.49
CA THR A 266 -0.98 6.54 -2.63
C THR A 266 -1.87 5.33 -2.56
N TYR A 267 -3.17 5.54 -2.65
CA TYR A 267 -4.16 4.47 -2.59
C TYR A 267 -5.25 4.68 -3.63
N MET A 268 -5.84 3.57 -4.04
CA MET A 268 -6.96 3.61 -4.96
C MET A 268 -8.21 4.12 -4.22
N THR A 269 -8.74 5.22 -4.67
CA THR A 269 -10.10 5.63 -4.33
C THR A 269 -11.03 5.07 -5.39
N SER A 270 -12.04 4.30 -4.99
CA SER A 270 -13.16 4.04 -5.87
C SER A 270 -14.13 5.20 -5.71
N SER A 271 -14.35 5.98 -6.75
CA SER A 271 -15.54 6.82 -6.79
C SER A 271 -16.75 5.88 -6.91
N PRO A 272 -17.63 5.81 -5.90
CA PRO A 272 -18.80 4.95 -5.98
C PRO A 272 -19.62 5.33 -7.21
N SER A 273 -19.93 4.35 -8.05
CA SER A 273 -20.83 4.56 -9.19
C SER A 273 -22.10 3.76 -8.97
N SER A 274 -23.23 4.28 -9.43
CA SER A 274 -24.51 3.54 -9.39
C SER A 274 -24.47 2.25 -10.21
N GLN A 275 -23.50 2.11 -11.11
CA GLN A 275 -23.40 0.97 -12.03
C GLN A 275 -22.37 -0.08 -11.56
N TYR A 276 -21.25 0.36 -11.03
CA TYR A 276 -20.13 -0.54 -10.66
C TYR A 276 -19.76 -0.50 -9.18
N GLY A 277 -20.49 0.29 -8.38
CA GLY A 277 -20.28 0.41 -6.93
C GLY A 277 -18.85 0.88 -6.62
N ILE A 278 -18.23 0.18 -5.66
CA ILE A 278 -16.84 0.43 -5.25
C ILE A 278 -15.82 -0.39 -6.04
N ALA A 279 -16.15 -0.82 -7.26
CA ALA A 279 -15.23 -1.58 -8.10
C ALA A 279 -13.95 -0.77 -8.39
N TRP A 280 -12.82 -1.47 -8.40
CA TRP A 280 -11.50 -0.87 -8.67
C TRP A 280 -11.18 -0.82 -10.17
N PRO A 281 -10.23 0.05 -10.56
CA PRO A 281 -9.61 -0.06 -11.88
C PRO A 281 -8.93 -1.43 -12.06
N TYR A 282 -8.68 -1.78 -13.31
CA TYR A 282 -7.86 -2.97 -13.61
C TYR A 282 -6.50 -2.84 -12.92
N ARG A 283 -6.09 -3.90 -12.25
CA ARG A 283 -4.81 -3.99 -11.56
C ARG A 283 -3.90 -4.94 -12.33
N ASP A 284 -2.86 -4.39 -12.93
CA ASP A 284 -1.80 -5.22 -13.51
C ASP A 284 -0.99 -5.88 -12.38
N ARG A 285 -0.95 -7.20 -12.38
CA ARG A 285 -0.21 -8.00 -11.41
C ARG A 285 0.68 -8.99 -12.14
N PRO A 286 1.98 -9.02 -11.83
CA PRO A 286 2.89 -9.97 -12.44
C PRO A 286 2.56 -11.41 -12.02
N ALA A 287 3.22 -12.36 -12.65
CA ALA A 287 3.22 -13.74 -12.22
C ALA A 287 3.61 -13.85 -10.73
N LYS A 288 2.99 -14.75 -9.98
CA LYS A 288 3.02 -15.01 -8.54
C LYS A 288 1.79 -14.46 -7.80
N ASN A 289 1.95 -14.09 -6.51
CA ASN A 289 0.82 -13.60 -5.71
C ASN A 289 0.21 -12.29 -6.26
N PRO A 290 -1.10 -12.07 -6.07
CA PRO A 290 -2.08 -12.98 -5.46
C PRO A 290 -2.52 -14.13 -6.38
N ASN A 291 -3.26 -15.13 -5.86
CA ASN A 291 -4.01 -16.08 -6.66
C ASN A 291 -5.34 -15.47 -7.15
N CYS A 292 -6.19 -16.24 -7.82
CA CYS A 292 -7.46 -15.74 -8.39
C CYS A 292 -8.40 -15.17 -7.32
N VAL A 293 -8.48 -15.78 -6.13
CA VAL A 293 -9.32 -15.30 -5.02
C VAL A 293 -8.76 -14.00 -4.46
N GLY A 294 -7.48 -13.99 -4.08
CA GLY A 294 -6.84 -12.78 -3.58
C GLY A 294 -6.92 -11.64 -4.58
N TYR A 295 -6.77 -11.90 -5.87
CA TYR A 295 -6.94 -10.90 -6.91
C TYR A 295 -8.38 -10.35 -6.96
N ALA A 296 -9.39 -11.23 -6.94
CA ALA A 296 -10.79 -10.80 -6.95
C ALA A 296 -11.20 -10.04 -5.67
N LEU A 297 -10.57 -10.34 -4.55
CA LEU A 297 -10.75 -9.64 -3.27
C LEU A 297 -9.83 -8.41 -3.13
N CYS A 298 -9.15 -8.00 -4.19
CA CYS A 298 -8.25 -6.85 -4.19
C CYS A 298 -7.06 -6.95 -3.23
N MET A 299 -6.63 -8.16 -2.91
CA MET A 299 -5.51 -8.45 -2.03
C MET A 299 -4.21 -8.65 -2.82
N ASP A 300 -3.08 -8.43 -2.18
CA ASP A 300 -1.75 -8.71 -2.74
C ASP A 300 -1.20 -10.08 -2.30
N SER A 301 -1.96 -10.83 -1.51
CA SER A 301 -1.62 -12.18 -1.04
C SER A 301 -2.55 -13.24 -1.62
N ALA A 302 -2.07 -14.47 -1.68
CA ALA A 302 -2.93 -15.58 -2.03
C ALA A 302 -3.92 -15.88 -0.89
N VAL A 303 -5.18 -16.07 -1.25
CA VAL A 303 -6.23 -16.58 -0.36
C VAL A 303 -6.56 -18.00 -0.83
N ILE A 304 -6.35 -18.97 0.04
CA ILE A 304 -6.56 -20.39 -0.25
C ILE A 304 -7.68 -20.88 0.66
N PRO A 305 -8.93 -20.87 0.20
CA PRO A 305 -10.02 -21.46 0.95
C PRO A 305 -9.78 -22.96 1.13
N LEU A 306 -9.77 -23.38 2.38
CA LEU A 306 -9.65 -24.78 2.75
C LEU A 306 -10.98 -25.22 3.35
N PHE A 307 -11.59 -26.25 2.76
CA PHE A 307 -12.84 -26.80 3.25
C PHE A 307 -12.57 -28.18 3.85
N ASP A 308 -12.88 -28.34 5.13
CA ASP A 308 -12.97 -29.65 5.74
C ASP A 308 -14.39 -30.18 5.55
N THR A 309 -14.62 -30.87 4.43
CA THR A 309 -15.92 -31.45 4.13
C THR A 309 -16.02 -32.90 4.58
N GLY A 310 -14.99 -33.44 5.21
CA GLY A 310 -14.87 -34.90 5.41
C GLY A 310 -14.91 -35.62 4.06
N ASN A 311 -15.53 -36.79 3.97
CA ASN A 311 -15.70 -37.53 2.73
C ASN A 311 -17.06 -37.27 2.05
N VAL A 312 -17.70 -36.13 2.30
CA VAL A 312 -19.04 -35.81 1.82
C VAL A 312 -18.98 -35.09 0.48
N THR A 313 -19.66 -35.62 -0.53
CA THR A 313 -19.87 -34.92 -1.78
C THR A 313 -20.89 -33.82 -1.60
N LEU A 314 -20.43 -32.55 -1.60
CA LEU A 314 -21.30 -31.37 -1.50
C LEU A 314 -22.00 -31.09 -2.83
N SER A 315 -23.21 -30.54 -2.79
CA SER A 315 -23.81 -29.92 -3.98
C SER A 315 -23.05 -28.62 -4.32
N GLU A 316 -23.09 -28.20 -5.58
CA GLU A 316 -22.48 -26.94 -6.01
C GLU A 316 -22.90 -25.74 -5.14
N THR A 317 -24.18 -25.69 -4.80
CA THR A 317 -24.73 -24.67 -3.91
C THR A 317 -24.10 -24.74 -2.49
N ALA A 318 -23.87 -25.95 -1.98
CA ALA A 318 -23.24 -26.10 -0.67
C ALA A 318 -21.74 -25.75 -0.73
N ALA A 319 -21.04 -26.08 -1.80
CA ALA A 319 -19.65 -25.70 -1.98
C ALA A 319 -19.51 -24.17 -2.14
N ALA A 320 -20.44 -23.53 -2.86
CA ALA A 320 -20.48 -22.07 -2.97
C ALA A 320 -20.78 -21.39 -1.64
N ALA A 321 -21.68 -21.97 -0.82
CA ALA A 321 -21.94 -21.45 0.54
C ALA A 321 -20.69 -21.54 1.42
N LEU A 322 -20.01 -22.69 1.43
CA LEU A 322 -18.75 -22.83 2.16
C LEU A 322 -17.67 -21.82 1.72
N MET A 323 -17.58 -21.52 0.42
CA MET A 323 -16.66 -20.51 -0.09
C MET A 323 -17.01 -19.14 0.48
N THR A 324 -18.29 -18.74 0.42
CA THR A 324 -18.74 -17.44 0.94
C THR A 324 -18.57 -17.35 2.46
N ASP A 325 -18.97 -18.39 3.19
CA ASP A 325 -18.83 -18.44 4.64
C ASP A 325 -17.35 -18.37 5.04
N TYR A 326 -16.47 -19.12 4.37
CA TYR A 326 -15.04 -19.05 4.62
C TYR A 326 -14.48 -17.63 4.45
N LEU A 327 -14.86 -16.93 3.39
CA LEU A 327 -14.35 -15.58 3.12
C LEU A 327 -14.88 -14.56 4.14
N ILE A 328 -16.12 -14.71 4.60
CA ILE A 328 -16.72 -13.86 5.62
C ILE A 328 -16.15 -14.18 7.02
N ASP A 329 -16.13 -15.45 7.41
CA ASP A 329 -15.70 -15.88 8.75
C ASP A 329 -14.23 -15.59 9.03
N ASN A 330 -13.40 -15.57 7.98
CA ASN A 330 -11.99 -15.21 8.10
C ASN A 330 -11.72 -13.71 7.90
N GLY A 331 -12.77 -12.87 7.81
CA GLY A 331 -12.65 -11.43 7.74
C GLY A 331 -12.07 -10.89 6.42
N TYR A 332 -12.06 -11.70 5.35
CA TYR A 332 -11.61 -11.22 4.04
C TYR A 332 -12.59 -10.25 3.40
N VAL A 333 -13.87 -10.41 3.70
CA VAL A 333 -14.98 -9.56 3.25
C VAL A 333 -16.03 -9.45 4.36
N SER A 334 -16.77 -8.32 4.41
CA SER A 334 -17.86 -8.16 5.37
C SER A 334 -19.12 -8.88 4.94
N SER A 335 -19.39 -8.96 3.65
CA SER A 335 -20.53 -9.71 3.12
C SER A 335 -20.36 -10.12 1.66
N MET A 336 -21.08 -11.19 1.28
CA MET A 336 -21.20 -11.66 -0.09
C MET A 336 -22.67 -11.95 -0.41
N ARG A 337 -23.31 -11.07 -1.16
CA ARG A 337 -24.72 -11.21 -1.57
C ARG A 337 -24.82 -11.82 -2.96
N LYS A 338 -25.51 -12.97 -3.10
CA LYS A 338 -25.68 -13.62 -4.39
C LYS A 338 -26.49 -12.75 -5.37
N LEU A 339 -26.04 -12.67 -6.59
CA LEU A 339 -26.67 -11.98 -7.71
C LEU A 339 -27.25 -12.98 -8.71
N SER A 340 -28.28 -12.57 -9.46
CA SER A 340 -28.87 -13.41 -10.51
C SER A 340 -28.08 -13.37 -11.81
N SER A 341 -27.28 -12.31 -12.06
CA SER A 341 -26.52 -12.12 -13.28
C SER A 341 -25.39 -11.11 -13.13
N ALA A 342 -24.52 -11.02 -14.13
CA ALA A 342 -23.47 -10.01 -14.25
C ALA A 342 -24.01 -8.54 -14.26
N THR A 343 -25.27 -8.33 -14.59
CA THR A 343 -25.91 -7.01 -14.72
C THR A 343 -26.86 -6.69 -13.57
N SER A 344 -27.01 -7.60 -12.60
CA SER A 344 -27.85 -7.33 -11.43
C SER A 344 -27.40 -6.07 -10.71
N SER A 345 -28.37 -5.29 -10.17
CA SER A 345 -28.05 -4.07 -9.43
C SER A 345 -27.24 -4.38 -8.17
N ILE A 346 -26.33 -3.47 -7.85
CA ILE A 346 -25.52 -3.50 -6.62
C ILE A 346 -25.63 -2.13 -5.93
N SER A 347 -25.33 -2.12 -4.64
CA SER A 347 -25.27 -0.88 -3.84
C SER A 347 -23.94 -0.15 -4.10
N SER A 348 -23.87 1.11 -3.73
CA SER A 348 -22.69 1.96 -3.92
C SER A 348 -21.47 1.47 -3.15
N ASN A 349 -21.67 0.70 -2.07
CA ASN A 349 -20.61 0.11 -1.25
C ASN A 349 -20.30 -1.36 -1.60
N GLU A 350 -20.82 -1.86 -2.72
CA GLU A 350 -20.58 -3.21 -3.22
C GLU A 350 -19.78 -3.16 -4.53
N TYR A 351 -19.11 -4.26 -4.87
CA TYR A 351 -18.56 -4.51 -6.21
C TYR A 351 -18.92 -5.92 -6.68
N ARG A 352 -18.83 -6.19 -8.00
CA ARG A 352 -19.18 -7.50 -8.54
C ARG A 352 -17.97 -8.39 -8.70
N ALA A 353 -18.11 -9.62 -8.25
CA ALA A 353 -17.25 -10.72 -8.63
C ALA A 353 -18.10 -11.92 -9.08
N CYS A 354 -17.48 -12.80 -9.81
CA CYS A 354 -18.09 -14.10 -10.09
C CYS A 354 -17.06 -15.20 -9.98
N PHE A 355 -17.55 -16.41 -9.73
CA PHE A 355 -16.69 -17.59 -9.70
C PHE A 355 -17.41 -18.83 -10.17
N ARG A 356 -16.62 -19.83 -10.54
CA ARG A 356 -17.05 -21.21 -10.75
C ARG A 356 -16.26 -22.11 -9.82
N ILE A 357 -16.89 -23.22 -9.43
CA ILE A 357 -16.28 -24.28 -8.63
C ILE A 357 -16.37 -25.54 -9.44
N GLN A 358 -15.24 -26.19 -9.68
CA GLN A 358 -15.21 -27.52 -10.25
C GLN A 358 -15.04 -28.53 -9.15
N ARG A 359 -15.89 -29.56 -9.20
CA ARG A 359 -15.76 -30.74 -8.37
C ARG A 359 -14.98 -31.80 -9.11
N LYS A 360 -13.91 -32.27 -8.53
CA LYS A 360 -13.28 -33.49 -9.03
C LYS A 360 -14.15 -34.69 -8.67
N ALA A 361 -14.34 -35.58 -9.64
CA ALA A 361 -14.98 -36.91 -9.42
C ALA A 361 -14.12 -37.77 -8.47
N GLU A 362 -12.83 -37.46 -8.36
CA GLU A 362 -11.87 -38.08 -7.44
C GLU A 362 -11.25 -37.01 -6.54
N TYR A 363 -11.37 -37.24 -5.26
CA TYR A 363 -10.84 -36.30 -4.25
C TYR A 363 -9.31 -36.30 -4.26
N SER A 364 -8.72 -35.14 -4.43
CA SER A 364 -7.31 -34.94 -4.14
C SER A 364 -7.19 -34.31 -2.75
N TYR A 365 -6.59 -35.02 -1.83
CA TYR A 365 -6.19 -34.47 -0.52
C TYR A 365 -4.87 -33.75 -0.69
N ASN A 366 -4.74 -32.57 -0.08
CA ASN A 366 -3.42 -31.98 0.10
C ASN A 366 -2.67 -32.75 1.20
N SER A 367 -1.40 -32.43 1.43
CA SER A 367 -0.55 -33.04 2.46
C SER A 367 -1.08 -32.89 3.90
N TYR A 368 -2.11 -32.06 4.10
CA TYR A 368 -2.76 -31.80 5.39
C TYR A 368 -4.13 -32.50 5.55
N GLY A 369 -4.59 -33.25 4.53
CA GLY A 369 -5.84 -34.00 4.59
C GLY A 369 -7.09 -33.21 4.22
N TYR A 370 -6.97 -32.00 3.65
CA TYR A 370 -8.10 -31.18 3.21
C TYR A 370 -8.49 -31.50 1.77
N ILE A 371 -9.79 -31.51 1.48
CA ILE A 371 -10.32 -31.57 0.12
C ILE A 371 -10.18 -30.20 -0.51
N ILE A 372 -9.51 -30.12 -1.65
CA ILE A 372 -9.37 -28.88 -2.43
C ILE A 372 -10.23 -29.03 -3.68
N ASP A 373 -11.38 -28.35 -3.73
CA ASP A 373 -12.09 -28.14 -4.97
C ASP A 373 -11.34 -27.10 -5.82
N GLN A 374 -11.40 -27.28 -7.15
CA GLN A 374 -10.85 -26.25 -8.03
C GLN A 374 -11.87 -25.13 -8.18
N TYR A 375 -11.42 -23.92 -8.12
CA TYR A 375 -12.24 -22.72 -8.26
C TYR A 375 -11.49 -21.65 -9.03
N HIS A 376 -12.24 -20.79 -9.70
CA HIS A 376 -11.67 -19.62 -10.36
C HIS A 376 -12.58 -18.40 -10.20
N PHE A 377 -11.97 -17.23 -9.96
CA PHE A 377 -12.65 -15.98 -9.71
C PHE A 377 -12.36 -14.96 -10.81
N LEU A 378 -13.40 -14.20 -11.19
CA LEU A 378 -13.30 -12.99 -11.97
C LEU A 378 -13.86 -11.81 -11.16
N VAL A 379 -13.32 -10.62 -11.38
CA VAL A 379 -13.78 -9.38 -10.76
C VAL A 379 -14.15 -8.37 -11.84
N GLN A 380 -15.23 -7.62 -11.62
CA GLN A 380 -15.59 -6.52 -12.51
C GLN A 380 -14.87 -5.25 -12.07
N THR A 381 -14.24 -4.56 -13.02
CA THR A 381 -13.55 -3.29 -12.79
C THR A 381 -14.52 -2.11 -12.78
N ASN A 382 -14.04 -0.93 -12.38
CA ASN A 382 -14.81 0.32 -12.37
C ASN A 382 -15.22 0.81 -13.77
N THR A 383 -14.65 0.26 -14.83
CA THR A 383 -15.04 0.52 -16.23
C THR A 383 -16.08 -0.48 -16.75
N GLY A 384 -16.46 -1.48 -15.93
CA GLY A 384 -17.36 -2.56 -16.31
C GLY A 384 -16.67 -3.75 -16.98
N ALA A 385 -15.41 -3.62 -17.33
CA ALA A 385 -14.63 -4.71 -17.86
C ALA A 385 -14.38 -5.77 -16.77
N TRP A 386 -14.30 -7.03 -17.18
CA TRP A 386 -13.92 -8.13 -16.29
C TRP A 386 -12.43 -8.39 -16.35
N ALA A 387 -11.89 -8.80 -15.23
CA ALA A 387 -10.47 -9.14 -15.07
C ALA A 387 -10.30 -10.37 -14.18
N HIS A 388 -9.19 -11.05 -14.36
CA HIS A 388 -8.83 -12.19 -13.52
C HIS A 388 -7.31 -12.34 -13.36
N LYS A 389 -6.91 -13.24 -12.49
CA LYS A 389 -5.54 -13.71 -12.37
C LYS A 389 -5.53 -15.21 -12.14
N MET A 390 -4.87 -15.95 -13.01
CA MET A 390 -4.80 -17.40 -12.95
C MET A 390 -3.59 -17.85 -12.13
N GLY A 391 -3.82 -18.33 -10.91
CA GLY A 391 -2.76 -18.86 -10.08
C GLY A 391 -1.49 -17.98 -10.10
N ASP A 392 -0.37 -18.54 -10.55
CA ASP A 392 0.91 -17.87 -10.66
C ASP A 392 1.11 -17.07 -11.97
N SER A 393 0.11 -17.02 -12.86
CA SER A 393 0.19 -16.24 -14.11
C SER A 393 -0.04 -14.73 -13.83
N ALA A 394 0.35 -13.87 -14.78
CA ALA A 394 0.00 -12.45 -14.72
C ALA A 394 -1.52 -12.25 -14.81
N SER A 395 -2.00 -11.12 -14.24
CA SER A 395 -3.40 -10.74 -14.39
C SER A 395 -3.76 -10.38 -15.83
N GLN A 396 -5.02 -10.56 -16.19
CA GLN A 396 -5.52 -10.27 -17.54
C GLN A 396 -6.80 -9.45 -17.49
N LEU A 397 -6.85 -8.41 -18.31
CA LEU A 397 -8.06 -7.64 -18.57
C LEU A 397 -8.83 -8.26 -19.72
N LEU A 398 -10.03 -8.74 -19.44
CA LEU A 398 -10.86 -9.49 -20.39
C LEU A 398 -11.77 -8.59 -21.22
N GLY A 399 -11.95 -7.34 -20.82
CA GLY A 399 -12.88 -6.42 -21.43
C GLY A 399 -14.35 -6.67 -21.01
N ASN A 400 -15.28 -6.12 -21.79
CA ASN A 400 -16.71 -6.20 -21.52
C ASN A 400 -17.28 -7.55 -22.02
N ILE A 401 -16.94 -8.63 -21.35
CA ILE A 401 -17.42 -9.97 -21.65
C ILE A 401 -18.65 -10.30 -20.80
N ASN A 402 -19.39 -11.33 -21.20
CA ASN A 402 -20.35 -12.01 -20.31
C ASN A 402 -19.69 -13.26 -19.75
N PRO A 403 -19.34 -13.28 -18.45
CA PRO A 403 -18.64 -14.44 -17.86
C PRO A 403 -19.39 -15.76 -17.97
N SER A 404 -20.74 -15.75 -18.09
CA SER A 404 -21.54 -16.97 -18.20
C SER A 404 -21.43 -17.65 -19.57
N THR A 405 -21.18 -16.87 -20.63
CA THR A 405 -21.21 -17.34 -22.01
C THR A 405 -19.82 -17.41 -22.65
N ASN A 406 -18.83 -16.79 -22.03
CA ASN A 406 -17.46 -16.84 -22.53
C ASN A 406 -16.74 -18.06 -21.93
N ALA A 407 -16.78 -19.17 -22.66
CA ALA A 407 -16.22 -20.46 -22.25
C ALA A 407 -14.69 -20.44 -22.17
N ASP A 408 -14.03 -19.61 -23.01
CA ASP A 408 -12.57 -19.59 -23.17
C ASP A 408 -11.79 -19.29 -21.87
N TRP A 409 -12.44 -18.64 -20.90
CA TRP A 409 -11.80 -18.28 -19.62
C TRP A 409 -11.81 -19.37 -18.59
N TRP A 410 -12.74 -20.31 -18.74
CA TRP A 410 -12.94 -21.39 -17.80
C TRP A 410 -12.20 -22.66 -18.23
N ASP A 411 -11.89 -22.79 -19.53
CA ASP A 411 -11.21 -23.94 -20.10
C ASP A 411 -9.76 -24.11 -19.67
N TYR A 412 -9.13 -23.02 -19.20
CA TYR A 412 -7.77 -23.09 -18.66
C TYR A 412 -7.67 -23.81 -17.31
N VAL A 413 -8.77 -23.96 -16.60
CA VAL A 413 -8.82 -24.62 -15.29
C VAL A 413 -9.77 -25.81 -15.39
N VAL A 414 -9.31 -26.87 -16.06
CA VAL A 414 -9.94 -28.19 -16.11
C VAL A 414 -11.47 -28.18 -16.04
N ASP A 415 -12.14 -28.23 -17.20
CA ASP A 415 -13.57 -28.50 -17.37
C ASP A 415 -14.53 -27.91 -16.34
N MET A 416 -14.51 -26.57 -16.21
CA MET A 416 -15.44 -25.84 -15.33
C MET A 416 -16.83 -25.77 -15.98
N SER A 417 -17.50 -26.91 -16.09
CA SER A 417 -18.86 -27.03 -16.63
C SER A 417 -19.95 -26.47 -15.71
N THR A 418 -19.59 -26.00 -14.52
CA THR A 418 -20.54 -25.48 -13.53
C THR A 418 -21.08 -24.09 -13.91
N PRO A 419 -22.29 -23.73 -13.48
CA PRO A 419 -22.83 -22.40 -13.68
C PRO A 419 -21.95 -21.31 -13.06
N THR A 420 -21.89 -20.15 -13.71
CA THR A 420 -21.23 -18.97 -13.14
C THR A 420 -22.07 -18.40 -12.00
N LEU A 421 -21.47 -18.26 -10.82
CA LEU A 421 -22.10 -17.70 -9.64
C LEU A 421 -21.64 -16.25 -9.49
N TYR A 422 -22.60 -15.33 -9.42
CA TYR A 422 -22.36 -13.90 -9.30
C TYR A 422 -22.62 -13.42 -7.87
N TYR A 423 -21.75 -12.56 -7.38
CA TYR A 423 -21.86 -11.96 -6.05
C TYR A 423 -21.58 -10.45 -6.07
N ALA A 424 -22.33 -9.75 -5.25
CA ALA A 424 -21.99 -8.41 -4.77
C ALA A 424 -21.22 -8.56 -3.45
N ILE A 425 -20.03 -7.96 -3.40
CA ILE A 425 -19.09 -8.11 -2.29
C ILE A 425 -18.93 -6.75 -1.61
N THR A 426 -18.93 -6.75 -0.27
CA THR A 426 -18.62 -5.59 0.58
C THR A 426 -17.41 -5.91 1.45
N PHE A 427 -16.50 -4.95 1.61
CA PHE A 427 -15.37 -5.04 2.54
C PHE A 427 -15.72 -4.55 3.91
#